data_ff38b23069ed78b0ea47cdde2189979e
#
_entry.id   ff38b23069ed78b0ea47cdde2189979e
#
_cell.length_a   1.000
_cell.length_b   1.000
_cell.length_c   1.000
_cell.angle_alpha   90.00
_cell.angle_beta   90.00
_cell.angle_gamma   90.00
#
_symmetry.space_group_name_H-M   'P 1'
#
loop_
_entity.id
_entity.type
_entity.pdbx_description
1 polymer ?
#
loop_
_entity_poly.entity_id
_entity_poly.type
_entity_poly.pdbx_seq_one_letter_code
_entity_poly.pdbx_strand_id
1 'polypeptide(L)'
;MYKLTLCIVVVISTNTITQAQTGQPKWWFGLSGAANFNFYDGTTQRLNNSLIIPSAFHKGDGVKLYGSGLVEYRPGRIWGVMLNLAYDGRGGKFDQVIAPCNCPADLKTNLSYFAAEPSLRFGFNKSNLYFFAGPRVAFNFEKDFHYTQLRQPNTDAELSEIKKTLISGQIGMGYEFQISNPKNATKIALSPFVSFHPYFGQEPRNIESWNVTTLRTGIALKFGKGSKAPTELPAVVPVAEIIFTARAPKNIPVKRRVSETLPLLNYVFFNEGSSEIPVRYVLLNKTQATEFRETQLQNPVATDTTGRSGRQLNIYHNILNILGDRMRLNPSSTISLSGASANGPAEGRTFANAIKTYIVDVFGIDASRISLEGRTKPLIPSEQPGGTKELALLREGDRRVDILSTSPELLMEVGGGMMKPVQFTAVQADPMDDQLIFNVAGATTLLKTWSVDVTDERGAIQHYGPFTANQSSIAGKTVLGSQMKGNYKLNLVGETKDGLPVKKEATVYLSRQVETTENALRYSILFNFDKKETIASYENFLTTVVSPLITSGSTVIIQGHTDVIGQEEYNQKLSYSRASATQAIIERAVVNAGKRDVKFETSGFGEDPNRSPFENSTPEERFYNRTVIVYILIKK
;
A
#
# COMPACT_ATOMS: atom_id res chain seq x y z
N MET A 1 -7.19 24.46 -38.41
CA MET A 1 -7.10 23.97 -37.01
C MET A 1 -7.83 22.63 -36.91
N TYR A 2 -7.14 21.53 -37.08
CA TYR A 2 -7.68 20.18 -36.74
C TYR A 2 -6.88 19.66 -35.57
N LYS A 3 -7.55 19.55 -34.42
CA LYS A 3 -7.00 18.88 -33.22
C LYS A 3 -7.06 17.39 -33.44
N LEU A 4 -5.93 16.75 -33.66
CA LEU A 4 -5.80 15.30 -33.69
C LEU A 4 -5.67 14.84 -32.23
N THR A 5 -6.78 14.43 -31.61
CA THR A 5 -6.78 13.81 -30.28
C THR A 5 -6.42 12.32 -30.48
N LEU A 6 -5.17 11.99 -30.21
CA LEU A 6 -4.68 10.61 -30.22
C LEU A 6 -5.12 9.92 -28.91
N CYS A 7 -6.23 9.20 -28.93
CA CYS A 7 -6.65 8.31 -27.84
C CYS A 7 -5.78 7.05 -27.88
N ILE A 8 -4.79 6.96 -26.98
CA ILE A 8 -4.10 5.69 -26.69
C ILE A 8 -4.97 4.92 -25.72
N VAL A 9 -5.75 3.98 -26.23
CA VAL A 9 -6.46 3.00 -25.40
C VAL A 9 -5.45 1.93 -24.97
N VAL A 10 -4.98 2.02 -23.74
CA VAL A 10 -4.18 0.95 -23.10
C VAL A 10 -5.16 -0.07 -22.52
N VAL A 11 -5.40 -1.13 -23.25
CA VAL A 11 -6.12 -2.31 -22.72
C VAL A 11 -5.14 -3.08 -21.82
N ILE A 12 -5.24 -2.90 -20.52
CA ILE A 12 -4.53 -3.73 -19.54
C ILE A 12 -5.38 -4.96 -19.27
N SER A 13 -5.14 -6.04 -20.03
CA SER A 13 -5.63 -7.36 -19.66
C SER A 13 -4.64 -7.97 -18.66
N THR A 14 -5.03 -8.04 -17.40
CA THR A 14 -4.27 -8.72 -16.34
C THR A 14 -4.46 -10.23 -16.46
N ASN A 15 -3.67 -10.87 -17.31
CA ASN A 15 -3.48 -12.32 -17.23
C ASN A 15 -2.30 -12.60 -16.28
N THR A 16 -2.60 -12.89 -15.03
CA THR A 16 -1.65 -13.42 -14.06
C THR A 16 -1.40 -14.90 -14.36
N ILE A 17 -0.49 -15.19 -15.28
CA ILE A 17 0.06 -16.53 -15.43
C ILE A 17 1.28 -16.62 -14.51
N THR A 18 1.12 -17.37 -13.42
CA THR A 18 2.23 -17.82 -12.57
C THR A 18 3.11 -18.76 -13.39
N GLN A 19 4.22 -18.26 -13.94
CA GLN A 19 5.17 -19.08 -14.69
C GLN A 19 6.24 -19.67 -13.75
N ALA A 20 6.34 -20.98 -13.73
CA ALA A 20 7.49 -21.74 -13.24
C ALA A 20 8.78 -21.22 -13.89
N GLN A 21 9.81 -21.00 -13.09
CA GLN A 21 11.07 -20.35 -13.49
C GLN A 21 11.94 -21.28 -14.35
N THR A 22 11.73 -21.29 -15.67
CA THR A 22 12.83 -21.64 -16.58
C THR A 22 13.78 -20.45 -16.62
N GLY A 23 15.09 -20.72 -16.56
CA GLY A 23 16.11 -19.66 -16.50
C GLY A 23 15.96 -18.63 -17.61
N GLN A 24 15.59 -17.40 -17.24
CA GLN A 24 15.42 -16.31 -18.18
C GLN A 24 16.77 -16.04 -18.89
N PRO A 25 16.77 -15.75 -20.21
CA PRO A 25 17.99 -15.38 -20.92
C PRO A 25 18.66 -14.17 -20.25
N LYS A 26 19.94 -14.26 -20.00
CA LYS A 26 20.73 -13.11 -19.55
C LYS A 26 21.06 -12.17 -20.70
N TRP A 27 21.24 -12.72 -21.91
CA TRP A 27 21.52 -11.98 -23.12
C TRP A 27 20.34 -12.00 -24.06
N TRP A 28 19.98 -10.83 -24.56
CA TRP A 28 18.96 -10.63 -25.58
C TRP A 28 19.58 -9.88 -26.75
N PHE A 29 19.23 -10.32 -27.94
CA PHE A 29 19.59 -9.69 -29.19
C PHE A 29 18.30 -9.37 -29.95
N GLY A 30 18.28 -8.29 -30.71
CA GLY A 30 17.07 -7.94 -31.40
C GLY A 30 17.26 -6.87 -32.47
N LEU A 31 16.16 -6.62 -33.14
CA LEU A 31 16.02 -5.54 -34.09
C LEU A 31 14.85 -4.66 -33.65
N SER A 32 14.95 -3.35 -33.89
CA SER A 32 13.85 -2.45 -33.67
C SER A 32 13.60 -1.54 -34.85
N GLY A 33 12.32 -1.23 -35.08
CA GLY A 33 11.86 -0.23 -36.03
C GLY A 33 10.97 0.78 -35.35
N ALA A 34 11.10 2.07 -35.67
CA ALA A 34 10.34 3.13 -35.06
C ALA A 34 10.14 4.33 -35.99
N ALA A 35 9.17 5.16 -35.65
CA ALA A 35 9.00 6.48 -36.21
C ALA A 35 9.52 7.55 -35.22
N ASN A 36 10.36 8.44 -35.71
CA ASN A 36 10.80 9.65 -35.01
C ASN A 36 9.87 10.81 -35.39
N PHE A 37 9.20 11.38 -34.42
CA PHE A 37 8.47 12.62 -34.52
C PHE A 37 9.40 13.72 -34.04
N ASN A 38 9.96 14.50 -35.00
CA ASN A 38 10.95 15.52 -34.75
C ASN A 38 10.25 16.87 -34.65
N PHE A 39 10.59 17.68 -33.69
CA PHE A 39 10.08 19.03 -33.47
C PHE A 39 11.25 19.98 -33.44
N TYR A 40 11.22 20.97 -34.34
CA TYR A 40 12.25 21.99 -34.52
C TYR A 40 11.88 23.24 -33.74
N ASP A 41 12.86 23.82 -33.08
CA ASP A 41 12.73 25.09 -32.39
C ASP A 41 14.06 25.86 -32.45
N GLY A 42 13.99 27.19 -32.50
CA GLY A 42 15.16 28.07 -32.63
C GLY A 42 15.19 28.81 -33.95
N THR A 43 16.36 29.15 -34.47
CA THR A 43 16.48 29.98 -35.65
C THR A 43 17.53 29.43 -36.62
N THR A 44 17.17 29.32 -37.89
CA THR A 44 18.10 29.05 -39.00
C THR A 44 17.81 29.97 -40.17
N GLN A 45 18.86 30.62 -40.69
CA GLN A 45 18.81 31.57 -41.82
C GLN A 45 19.97 31.37 -42.79
N ARG A 46 21.15 31.04 -42.29
CA ARG A 46 22.30 30.74 -43.13
C ARG A 46 22.33 29.24 -43.43
N LEU A 47 21.89 28.85 -44.64
CA LEU A 47 21.80 27.43 -45.01
C LEU A 47 23.16 26.82 -45.34
N ASN A 48 24.00 27.56 -46.10
CA ASN A 48 25.38 27.14 -46.34
C ASN A 48 26.29 28.36 -46.49
N ASN A 49 27.54 28.16 -46.91
CA ASN A 49 28.52 29.24 -47.02
C ASN A 49 28.19 30.32 -48.08
N SER A 50 27.36 29.96 -49.06
CA SER A 50 26.98 30.83 -50.18
C SER A 50 25.52 31.28 -50.11
N LEU A 51 24.70 30.69 -49.28
CA LEU A 51 23.26 30.98 -49.25
C LEU A 51 22.81 31.42 -47.84
N ILE A 52 22.52 32.70 -47.72
CA ILE A 52 21.82 33.28 -46.58
C ILE A 52 20.44 33.68 -47.11
N ILE A 53 19.39 33.10 -46.56
CA ILE A 53 18.01 33.32 -46.98
C ILE A 53 17.46 34.63 -46.38
N PRO A 54 16.53 35.32 -47.09
CA PRO A 54 16.05 36.64 -46.65
C PRO A 54 15.26 36.62 -45.33
N SER A 55 14.53 35.52 -45.04
CA SER A 55 13.72 35.36 -43.84
C SER A 55 14.15 34.10 -43.07
N ALA A 56 14.33 34.23 -41.77
CA ALA A 56 14.72 33.12 -40.93
C ALA A 56 13.56 32.15 -40.67
N PHE A 57 13.86 30.87 -40.61
CA PHE A 57 12.94 29.82 -40.15
C PHE A 57 13.11 29.57 -38.65
N HIS A 58 12.00 29.30 -37.94
CA HIS A 58 12.03 29.20 -36.49
C HIS A 58 11.53 27.87 -35.97
N LYS A 59 10.39 27.38 -36.46
CA LYS A 59 9.73 26.15 -36.01
C LYS A 59 9.53 25.20 -37.18
N GLY A 60 9.34 23.94 -36.85
CA GLY A 60 9.03 22.94 -37.86
C GLY A 60 8.85 21.57 -37.22
N ASP A 61 8.43 20.64 -38.05
CA ASP A 61 8.27 19.25 -37.62
C ASP A 61 8.61 18.28 -38.74
N GLY A 62 8.73 17.02 -38.36
CA GLY A 62 8.97 15.97 -39.35
C GLY A 62 8.80 14.56 -38.76
N VAL A 63 8.45 13.63 -39.64
CA VAL A 63 8.41 12.23 -39.31
C VAL A 63 9.47 11.51 -40.13
N LYS A 64 10.39 10.80 -39.44
CA LYS A 64 11.48 10.07 -40.07
C LYS A 64 11.61 8.67 -39.46
N LEU A 65 12.25 7.78 -40.22
CA LEU A 65 12.46 6.41 -39.79
C LEU A 65 13.61 6.31 -38.78
N TYR A 66 13.46 5.32 -37.93
CA TYR A 66 14.51 4.82 -37.05
C TYR A 66 14.57 3.29 -37.16
N GLY A 67 15.78 2.74 -37.18
CA GLY A 67 15.98 1.29 -37.17
C GLY A 67 17.25 0.95 -36.42
N SER A 68 17.23 -0.06 -35.55
CA SER A 68 18.41 -0.44 -34.78
C SER A 68 18.63 -1.93 -34.65
N GLY A 69 19.89 -2.33 -34.50
CA GLY A 69 20.29 -3.57 -33.85
C GLY A 69 20.35 -3.34 -32.34
N LEU A 70 19.84 -4.28 -31.56
CA LEU A 70 19.74 -4.22 -30.12
C LEU A 70 20.51 -5.37 -29.48
N VAL A 71 21.32 -5.05 -28.46
CA VAL A 71 21.91 -6.00 -27.53
C VAL A 71 21.53 -5.58 -26.12
N GLU A 72 21.02 -6.54 -25.33
CA GLU A 72 20.60 -6.27 -23.96
C GLU A 72 21.14 -7.37 -23.03
N TYR A 73 21.74 -6.97 -21.91
CA TYR A 73 22.20 -7.85 -20.85
C TYR A 73 21.40 -7.63 -19.57
N ARG A 74 20.81 -8.70 -19.04
CA ARG A 74 19.97 -8.72 -17.85
C ARG A 74 20.54 -9.70 -16.82
N PRO A 75 21.34 -9.25 -15.85
CA PRO A 75 21.83 -10.14 -14.79
C PRO A 75 20.67 -10.64 -13.89
N GLY A 76 19.59 -9.85 -13.80
CA GLY A 76 18.39 -10.16 -13.03
C GLY A 76 17.11 -9.63 -13.71
N ARG A 77 15.98 -9.64 -12.99
CA ARG A 77 14.68 -9.16 -13.51
C ARG A 77 14.53 -7.65 -13.50
N ILE A 78 15.21 -6.97 -12.58
CA ILE A 78 15.01 -5.54 -12.32
C ILE A 78 15.98 -4.70 -13.15
N TRP A 79 17.27 -5.00 -13.11
CA TRP A 79 18.30 -4.22 -13.75
C TRP A 79 18.83 -4.88 -15.01
N GLY A 80 19.19 -4.07 -15.99
CA GLY A 80 19.86 -4.48 -17.20
C GLY A 80 20.55 -3.30 -17.88
N VAL A 81 21.35 -3.63 -18.89
CA VAL A 81 21.95 -2.63 -19.79
C VAL A 81 21.54 -2.97 -21.22
N MET A 82 21.24 -1.94 -21.99
CA MET A 82 20.88 -2.04 -23.40
C MET A 82 21.84 -1.21 -24.24
N LEU A 83 22.16 -1.70 -25.43
CA LEU A 83 22.88 -0.94 -26.45
C LEU A 83 22.10 -1.05 -27.76
N ASN A 84 21.68 0.08 -28.29
CA ASN A 84 21.14 0.20 -29.65
C ASN A 84 22.22 0.80 -30.57
N LEU A 85 22.45 0.18 -31.71
CA LEU A 85 23.22 0.75 -32.81
C LEU A 85 22.23 1.02 -33.95
N ALA A 86 22.07 2.30 -34.32
CA ALA A 86 20.89 2.72 -35.05
C ALA A 86 21.18 3.63 -36.23
N TYR A 87 20.36 3.47 -37.26
CA TYR A 87 20.00 4.55 -38.20
C TYR A 87 18.95 5.44 -37.54
N ASP A 88 19.18 6.73 -37.49
CA ASP A 88 18.38 7.70 -36.76
C ASP A 88 18.08 8.94 -37.60
N GLY A 89 16.93 8.97 -38.28
CA GLY A 89 16.48 10.08 -39.07
C GLY A 89 15.94 11.24 -38.24
N ARG A 90 16.51 12.43 -38.42
CA ARG A 90 16.13 13.66 -37.68
C ARG A 90 15.68 14.79 -38.59
N GLY A 91 15.48 14.53 -39.88
CA GLY A 91 14.99 15.50 -40.84
C GLY A 91 13.52 15.91 -40.63
N GLY A 92 13.11 16.99 -41.28
CA GLY A 92 11.75 17.50 -41.23
C GLY A 92 11.56 18.70 -42.15
N LYS A 93 10.42 19.41 -42.01
CA LYS A 93 10.09 20.63 -42.73
C LYS A 93 9.87 21.74 -41.70
N PHE A 94 10.47 22.91 -41.96
CA PHE A 94 10.16 24.12 -41.22
C PHE A 94 8.80 24.69 -41.62
N ASP A 95 8.17 25.41 -40.72
CA ASP A 95 6.95 26.18 -40.99
C ASP A 95 7.26 27.23 -42.07
N GLN A 96 6.32 27.37 -43.00
CA GLN A 96 6.46 28.31 -44.11
C GLN A 96 6.63 29.75 -43.59
N VAL A 97 7.58 30.45 -44.15
CA VAL A 97 7.81 31.87 -43.85
C VAL A 97 7.52 32.75 -45.08
N ILE A 98 7.22 34.02 -44.86
CA ILE A 98 7.02 34.97 -45.92
C ILE A 98 8.34 35.73 -46.15
N ALA A 99 8.88 35.62 -47.35
CA ALA A 99 10.07 36.36 -47.77
C ALA A 99 9.73 37.83 -48.11
N PRO A 100 10.71 38.73 -48.14
CA PRO A 100 10.50 40.16 -48.40
C PRO A 100 9.79 40.50 -49.73
N CYS A 101 9.79 39.59 -50.71
CA CYS A 101 8.98 39.69 -51.94
C CYS A 101 7.47 39.50 -51.71
N ASN A 102 7.03 39.37 -50.45
CA ASN A 102 5.67 38.95 -50.07
C ASN A 102 5.29 37.60 -50.68
N CYS A 103 6.23 36.68 -50.73
CA CYS A 103 6.08 35.38 -51.34
C CYS A 103 6.45 34.27 -50.32
N PRO A 104 5.81 33.08 -50.39
CA PRO A 104 6.10 31.98 -49.49
C PRO A 104 7.50 31.41 -49.77
N ALA A 105 8.15 31.00 -48.68
CA ALA A 105 9.39 30.25 -48.71
C ALA A 105 9.26 29.03 -47.79
N ASP A 106 9.75 27.88 -48.26
CA ASP A 106 9.74 26.59 -47.60
C ASP A 106 11.16 26.03 -47.45
N LEU A 107 11.43 25.41 -46.32
CA LEU A 107 12.69 24.71 -46.04
C LEU A 107 12.43 23.30 -45.52
N LYS A 108 12.96 22.31 -46.23
CA LYS A 108 13.02 20.92 -45.77
C LYS A 108 14.46 20.53 -45.47
N THR A 109 14.67 19.72 -44.48
CA THR A 109 15.99 19.19 -44.12
C THR A 109 15.98 17.68 -44.06
N ASN A 110 17.02 17.04 -44.54
CA ASN A 110 17.29 15.61 -44.36
C ASN A 110 18.54 15.50 -43.50
N LEU A 111 18.32 15.18 -42.25
CA LEU A 111 19.39 14.92 -41.30
C LEU A 111 19.30 13.45 -40.86
N SER A 112 20.38 12.70 -41.07
CA SER A 112 20.44 11.32 -40.65
C SER A 112 21.75 11.03 -39.91
N TYR A 113 21.65 10.16 -38.96
CA TYR A 113 22.76 9.84 -38.06
C TYR A 113 22.91 8.30 -37.89
N PHE A 114 24.15 7.87 -37.74
CA PHE A 114 24.45 6.62 -37.06
C PHE A 114 24.54 6.91 -35.57
N ALA A 115 23.73 6.24 -34.75
CA ALA A 115 23.66 6.47 -33.32
C ALA A 115 24.02 5.22 -32.51
N ALA A 116 24.82 5.41 -31.46
CA ALA A 116 25.03 4.44 -30.39
C ALA A 116 24.27 4.94 -29.14
N GLU A 117 23.37 4.11 -28.63
CA GLU A 117 22.47 4.47 -27.54
C GLU A 117 22.59 3.47 -26.37
N PRO A 118 23.69 3.54 -25.56
CA PRO A 118 23.78 2.76 -24.34
C PRO A 118 22.74 3.26 -23.32
N SER A 119 22.04 2.37 -22.66
CA SER A 119 20.98 2.70 -21.71
C SER A 119 20.96 1.74 -20.53
N LEU A 120 20.69 2.26 -19.36
CA LEU A 120 20.29 1.47 -18.21
C LEU A 120 18.81 1.11 -18.35
N ARG A 121 18.49 -0.16 -18.12
CA ARG A 121 17.13 -0.66 -18.10
C ARG A 121 16.71 -0.97 -16.67
N PHE A 122 15.51 -0.55 -16.33
CA PHE A 122 14.87 -0.85 -15.07
C PHE A 122 13.51 -1.50 -15.31
N GLY A 123 13.35 -2.77 -14.92
CA GLY A 123 12.10 -3.53 -15.02
C GLY A 123 11.47 -3.76 -13.65
N PHE A 124 10.17 -4.04 -13.63
CA PHE A 124 9.44 -4.35 -12.40
C PHE A 124 9.36 -5.86 -12.19
N ASN A 125 9.48 -6.31 -10.94
CA ASN A 125 9.56 -7.75 -10.61
C ASN A 125 8.28 -8.53 -10.97
N LYS A 126 7.12 -7.86 -11.02
CA LYS A 126 5.80 -8.48 -11.31
C LYS A 126 5.16 -7.99 -12.61
N SER A 127 5.85 -7.17 -13.42
CA SER A 127 5.33 -6.61 -14.66
C SER A 127 6.34 -6.75 -15.77
N ASN A 128 5.85 -6.87 -17.01
CA ASN A 128 6.66 -6.84 -18.22
C ASN A 128 7.00 -5.40 -18.67
N LEU A 129 6.58 -4.40 -17.92
CA LEU A 129 6.91 -2.99 -18.13
C LEU A 129 8.37 -2.74 -17.73
N TYR A 130 9.07 -1.94 -18.53
CA TYR A 130 10.42 -1.48 -18.20
C TYR A 130 10.62 -0.03 -18.63
N PHE A 131 11.49 0.65 -17.91
CA PHE A 131 12.01 1.97 -18.25
C PHE A 131 13.45 1.85 -18.70
N PHE A 132 13.89 2.79 -19.51
CA PHE A 132 15.29 2.90 -19.89
C PHE A 132 15.70 4.37 -20.03
N ALA A 133 16.94 4.66 -19.71
CA ALA A 133 17.53 5.97 -19.86
C ALA A 133 19.03 5.84 -20.12
N GLY A 134 19.58 6.74 -20.93
CA GLY A 134 20.99 6.72 -21.22
C GLY A 134 21.43 7.83 -22.18
N PRO A 135 22.74 7.96 -22.38
CA PRO A 135 23.29 8.86 -23.39
C PRO A 135 23.03 8.33 -24.80
N ARG A 136 23.05 9.23 -25.74
CA ARG A 136 23.03 8.98 -27.18
C ARG A 136 24.21 9.69 -27.80
N VAL A 137 25.07 8.95 -28.50
CA VAL A 137 26.17 9.47 -29.31
C VAL A 137 25.82 9.21 -30.77
N ALA A 138 25.74 10.28 -31.58
CA ALA A 138 25.26 10.17 -32.94
C ALA A 138 26.24 10.86 -33.91
N PHE A 139 26.55 10.18 -35.00
CA PHE A 139 27.45 10.65 -36.07
C PHE A 139 26.66 10.99 -37.31
N ASN A 140 26.73 12.25 -37.76
CA ASN A 140 26.01 12.71 -38.94
C ASN A 140 26.65 12.17 -40.22
N PHE A 141 25.84 11.66 -41.15
CA PHE A 141 26.24 11.22 -42.47
C PHE A 141 25.37 11.78 -43.60
N GLU A 142 24.20 12.39 -43.29
CA GLU A 142 23.33 13.06 -44.26
C GLU A 142 22.91 14.40 -43.68
N LYS A 143 22.99 15.47 -44.50
CA LYS A 143 22.82 16.86 -44.07
C LYS A 143 22.24 17.75 -45.15
N ASP A 144 21.38 17.23 -46.01
CA ASP A 144 20.83 17.94 -47.15
C ASP A 144 19.67 18.85 -46.77
N PHE A 145 19.51 19.92 -47.53
CA PHE A 145 18.33 20.76 -47.49
C PHE A 145 17.74 20.98 -48.86
N HIS A 146 16.43 21.21 -48.88
CA HIS A 146 15.68 21.66 -50.03
C HIS A 146 14.97 22.97 -49.66
N TYR A 147 15.38 24.06 -50.33
CA TYR A 147 14.83 25.39 -50.15
C TYR A 147 14.06 25.81 -51.39
N THR A 148 12.83 26.32 -51.21
CA THR A 148 12.00 26.85 -52.28
C THR A 148 11.48 28.24 -51.92
N GLN A 149 11.53 29.15 -52.88
CA GLN A 149 10.93 30.48 -52.76
C GLN A 149 10.38 30.89 -54.11
N LEU A 150 9.19 31.46 -54.14
CA LEU A 150 8.60 31.94 -55.40
C LEU A 150 9.54 32.97 -56.04
N ARG A 151 9.71 32.90 -57.36
CA ARG A 151 10.57 33.73 -58.20
C ARG A 151 12.08 33.51 -58.02
N GLN A 152 12.48 32.43 -57.36
CA GLN A 152 13.88 31.99 -57.32
C GLN A 152 13.97 30.51 -57.70
N PRO A 153 15.09 30.03 -58.26
CA PRO A 153 15.30 28.61 -58.49
C PRO A 153 15.28 27.83 -57.15
N ASN A 154 14.67 26.65 -57.17
CA ASN A 154 14.77 25.73 -56.03
C ASN A 154 16.23 25.37 -55.81
N THR A 155 16.62 25.28 -54.55
CA THR A 155 18.01 24.97 -54.17
C THR A 155 18.04 23.68 -53.38
N ASP A 156 18.77 22.70 -53.90
CA ASP A 156 19.11 21.46 -53.25
C ASP A 156 20.62 21.48 -52.99
N ALA A 157 21.01 21.41 -51.71
CA ALA A 157 22.43 21.48 -51.32
C ALA A 157 22.60 20.92 -49.87
N GLU A 158 23.87 20.84 -49.45
CA GLU A 158 24.19 20.49 -48.08
C GLU A 158 24.17 21.70 -47.14
N LEU A 159 23.71 21.47 -45.90
CA LEU A 159 23.82 22.42 -44.79
C LEU A 159 25.29 22.57 -44.38
N SER A 160 25.76 23.79 -44.19
CA SER A 160 27.10 24.04 -43.66
C SER A 160 27.13 23.96 -42.13
N GLU A 161 28.33 23.81 -41.55
CA GLU A 161 28.59 23.86 -40.11
C GLU A 161 27.78 22.83 -39.31
N ILE A 162 27.42 21.68 -39.92
CA ILE A 162 26.78 20.57 -39.23
C ILE A 162 27.80 19.90 -38.32
N LYS A 163 27.42 19.71 -37.06
CA LYS A 163 28.20 18.95 -36.08
C LYS A 163 28.32 17.49 -36.51
N LYS A 164 29.55 17.03 -36.69
CA LYS A 164 29.79 15.62 -37.05
C LYS A 164 29.34 14.66 -35.98
N THR A 165 29.42 15.05 -34.71
CA THR A 165 29.02 14.23 -33.57
C THR A 165 28.09 15.01 -32.65
N LEU A 166 26.99 14.41 -32.28
CA LEU A 166 26.06 14.91 -31.26
C LEU A 166 26.07 13.98 -30.05
N ILE A 167 26.11 14.57 -28.86
CA ILE A 167 25.97 13.84 -27.59
C ILE A 167 24.75 14.41 -26.89
N SER A 168 23.76 13.55 -26.68
CA SER A 168 22.47 13.89 -26.07
C SER A 168 22.00 12.79 -25.13
N GLY A 169 20.80 12.89 -24.59
CA GLY A 169 20.20 11.88 -23.75
C GLY A 169 18.90 11.34 -24.31
N GLN A 170 18.49 10.19 -23.77
CA GLN A 170 17.14 9.64 -23.99
C GLN A 170 16.58 9.04 -22.72
N ILE A 171 15.27 9.09 -22.61
CA ILE A 171 14.48 8.37 -21.59
C ILE A 171 13.30 7.70 -22.29
N GLY A 172 12.96 6.49 -21.90
CA GLY A 172 11.86 5.78 -22.51
C GLY A 172 11.29 4.68 -21.64
N MET A 173 10.21 4.10 -22.16
CA MET A 173 9.56 2.94 -21.55
C MET A 173 9.15 1.96 -22.65
N GLY A 174 9.03 0.70 -22.27
CA GLY A 174 8.55 -0.36 -23.13
C GLY A 174 7.85 -1.46 -22.35
N TYR A 175 7.09 -2.26 -23.07
CA TYR A 175 6.40 -3.41 -22.51
C TYR A 175 6.75 -4.68 -23.31
N GLU A 176 7.05 -5.80 -22.63
CA GLU A 176 7.50 -7.03 -23.27
C GLU A 176 6.39 -8.08 -23.34
N PHE A 177 5.96 -8.41 -24.55
CA PHE A 177 5.07 -9.53 -24.83
C PHE A 177 5.91 -10.75 -25.19
N GLN A 178 5.89 -11.77 -24.34
CA GLN A 178 6.52 -13.06 -24.65
C GLN A 178 5.70 -13.77 -25.73
N ILE A 179 6.29 -14.01 -26.93
CA ILE A 179 5.60 -14.67 -28.05
C ILE A 179 5.95 -16.16 -28.09
N SER A 180 7.15 -16.51 -27.63
CA SER A 180 7.59 -17.92 -27.63
C SER A 180 6.93 -18.73 -26.53
N ASN A 181 6.73 -20.04 -26.80
CA ASN A 181 6.27 -20.95 -25.75
C ASN A 181 7.24 -20.93 -24.56
N PRO A 182 6.76 -20.88 -23.31
CA PRO A 182 7.58 -20.92 -22.10
C PRO A 182 8.55 -22.10 -22.02
N LYS A 183 8.27 -23.22 -22.69
CA LYS A 183 9.11 -24.43 -22.71
C LYS A 183 10.27 -24.36 -23.73
N ASN A 184 10.29 -23.41 -24.65
CA ASN A 184 11.32 -23.30 -25.65
C ASN A 184 12.61 -22.75 -25.05
N ALA A 185 13.76 -23.32 -25.46
CA ALA A 185 15.08 -22.81 -25.06
C ALA A 185 15.34 -21.40 -25.61
N THR A 186 14.85 -21.11 -26.81
CA THR A 186 14.88 -19.78 -27.40
C THR A 186 13.64 -19.01 -27.02
N LYS A 187 13.81 -17.88 -26.35
CA LYS A 187 12.75 -16.96 -25.99
C LYS A 187 12.66 -15.85 -27.04
N ILE A 188 11.44 -15.53 -27.44
CA ILE A 188 11.14 -14.45 -28.39
C ILE A 188 10.17 -13.50 -27.71
N ALA A 189 10.49 -12.21 -27.72
CA ALA A 189 9.65 -11.18 -27.15
C ALA A 189 9.41 -10.03 -28.15
N LEU A 190 8.17 -9.58 -28.24
CA LEU A 190 7.79 -8.36 -28.95
C LEU A 190 7.69 -7.23 -27.92
N SER A 191 8.35 -6.12 -28.18
CA SER A 191 8.46 -5.03 -27.22
C SER A 191 8.12 -3.69 -27.88
N PRO A 192 6.85 -3.25 -27.84
CA PRO A 192 6.52 -1.87 -28.15
C PRO A 192 7.21 -0.93 -27.13
N PHE A 193 7.69 0.20 -27.62
CA PHE A 193 8.37 1.19 -26.80
C PHE A 193 8.07 2.62 -27.26
N VAL A 194 8.24 3.55 -26.33
CA VAL A 194 8.25 4.99 -26.58
C VAL A 194 9.47 5.59 -25.90
N SER A 195 10.15 6.52 -26.57
CA SER A 195 11.26 7.27 -25.97
C SER A 195 11.19 8.75 -26.34
N PHE A 196 11.63 9.55 -25.39
CA PHE A 196 11.74 10.99 -25.49
C PHE A 196 13.20 11.40 -25.52
N HIS A 197 13.55 12.23 -26.48
CA HIS A 197 14.88 12.79 -26.67
C HIS A 197 14.76 14.31 -26.54
N PRO A 198 15.13 14.90 -25.40
CA PRO A 198 15.07 16.33 -25.17
C PRO A 198 16.05 17.05 -26.05
N TYR A 199 15.84 18.33 -26.26
CA TYR A 199 16.65 19.21 -27.14
C TYR A 199 18.13 19.34 -26.71
N PHE A 200 18.47 19.01 -25.45
CA PHE A 200 19.84 19.14 -24.94
C PHE A 200 20.84 18.32 -25.75
N GLY A 201 21.87 19.00 -26.28
CA GLY A 201 22.89 18.37 -27.10
C GLY A 201 22.39 17.93 -28.48
N GLN A 202 21.23 18.40 -28.91
CA GLN A 202 20.65 18.10 -30.22
C GLN A 202 20.60 19.30 -31.16
N GLU A 203 21.42 20.32 -30.91
CA GLU A 203 21.68 21.40 -31.87
C GLU A 203 22.52 20.84 -33.02
N PRO A 204 21.97 20.71 -34.24
CA PRO A 204 22.68 20.05 -35.36
C PRO A 204 23.82 20.89 -35.93
N ARG A 205 23.88 22.18 -35.60
CA ARG A 205 24.85 23.13 -36.18
C ARG A 205 25.68 23.82 -35.11
N ASN A 206 26.87 24.28 -35.48
CA ASN A 206 27.72 25.13 -34.63
C ASN A 206 27.33 26.62 -34.71
N ILE A 207 26.52 26.98 -35.68
CA ILE A 207 25.99 28.32 -35.92
C ILE A 207 24.48 28.29 -35.71
N GLU A 208 23.92 29.42 -35.27
CA GLU A 208 22.48 29.59 -35.04
C GLU A 208 21.96 28.75 -33.85
N SER A 209 20.70 28.91 -33.49
CA SER A 209 20.11 28.36 -32.27
C SER A 209 19.13 27.18 -32.51
N TRP A 210 19.11 26.69 -33.75
CA TRP A 210 18.20 25.60 -34.10
C TRP A 210 18.51 24.29 -33.34
N ASN A 211 17.52 23.70 -32.74
CA ASN A 211 17.60 22.41 -32.05
C ASN A 211 16.45 21.46 -32.44
N VAL A 212 16.56 20.20 -32.07
CA VAL A 212 15.59 19.14 -32.42
C VAL A 212 15.20 18.37 -31.15
N THR A 213 13.90 18.41 -30.80
CA THR A 213 13.30 17.51 -29.81
C THR A 213 12.65 16.34 -30.55
N THR A 214 12.80 15.11 -30.06
CA THR A 214 12.19 13.96 -30.74
C THR A 214 11.40 13.09 -29.76
N LEU A 215 10.17 12.73 -30.18
CA LEU A 215 9.39 11.64 -29.62
C LEU A 215 9.51 10.45 -30.58
N ARG A 216 9.95 9.30 -30.07
CA ARG A 216 10.10 8.07 -30.87
C ARG A 216 9.12 7.02 -30.39
N THR A 217 8.38 6.40 -31.30
CA THR A 217 7.50 5.26 -31.01
C THR A 217 7.83 4.10 -31.95
N GLY A 218 7.93 2.91 -31.40
CA GLY A 218 8.32 1.75 -32.20
C GLY A 218 8.11 0.41 -31.53
N ILE A 219 8.63 -0.60 -32.21
CA ILE A 219 8.56 -1.99 -31.77
C ILE A 219 9.94 -2.63 -31.91
N ALA A 220 10.34 -3.39 -30.90
CA ALA A 220 11.53 -4.23 -30.93
C ALA A 220 11.14 -5.70 -30.90
N LEU A 221 11.78 -6.51 -31.75
CA LEU A 221 11.71 -7.97 -31.70
C LEU A 221 13.01 -8.49 -31.09
N LYS A 222 12.89 -9.17 -29.95
CA LYS A 222 14.01 -9.61 -29.13
C LYS A 222 14.11 -11.13 -29.06
N PHE A 223 15.32 -11.66 -29.11
CA PHE A 223 15.63 -13.08 -29.04
C PHE A 223 16.64 -13.32 -27.91
N GLY A 224 16.35 -14.29 -27.05
CA GLY A 224 17.25 -14.67 -25.99
C GLY A 224 17.34 -16.18 -25.85
N LYS A 225 18.56 -16.71 -25.63
CA LYS A 225 18.76 -18.14 -25.36
C LYS A 225 18.78 -18.36 -23.86
N GLY A 226 17.72 -18.98 -23.32
CA GLY A 226 17.70 -19.47 -21.94
C GLY A 226 18.54 -20.72 -21.79
N SER A 227 18.98 -21.04 -20.58
CA SER A 227 19.57 -22.35 -20.31
C SER A 227 18.49 -23.42 -20.47
N LYS A 228 18.81 -24.51 -21.20
CA LYS A 228 17.98 -25.72 -21.13
C LYS A 228 17.87 -26.11 -19.66
N ALA A 229 16.63 -26.26 -19.18
CA ALA A 229 16.42 -27.01 -17.97
C ALA A 229 17.08 -28.39 -18.12
N PRO A 230 17.78 -28.93 -17.10
CA PRO A 230 18.21 -30.31 -17.13
C PRO A 230 17.00 -31.16 -17.54
N THR A 231 17.21 -32.18 -18.34
CA THR A 231 16.17 -33.14 -18.73
C THR A 231 15.71 -33.81 -17.45
N GLU A 232 14.69 -33.28 -16.83
CA GLU A 232 14.05 -33.91 -15.69
C GLU A 232 13.37 -35.19 -16.18
N LEU A 233 13.69 -36.29 -15.50
CA LEU A 233 12.72 -37.35 -15.22
C LEU A 233 11.35 -36.69 -15.00
N PRO A 234 10.22 -37.31 -15.41
CA PRO A 234 8.93 -36.64 -15.51
C PRO A 234 8.72 -35.72 -14.29
N ALA A 235 8.72 -34.43 -14.56
CA ALA A 235 8.67 -33.40 -13.54
C ALA A 235 7.45 -33.68 -12.66
N VAL A 236 7.70 -34.10 -11.43
CA VAL A 236 6.84 -33.70 -10.34
C VAL A 236 6.76 -32.19 -10.48
N VAL A 237 5.62 -31.68 -10.99
CA VAL A 237 5.25 -30.28 -10.93
C VAL A 237 5.62 -29.88 -9.49
N PRO A 238 6.47 -28.87 -9.23
CA PRO A 238 6.61 -28.39 -7.87
C PRO A 238 5.21 -27.89 -7.51
N VAL A 239 4.44 -28.72 -6.87
CA VAL A 239 3.29 -28.34 -6.07
C VAL A 239 3.87 -27.25 -5.20
N ALA A 240 3.37 -26.02 -5.29
CA ALA A 240 3.80 -24.95 -4.44
C ALA A 240 3.86 -25.54 -3.04
N GLU A 241 5.07 -25.67 -2.50
CA GLU A 241 5.29 -26.56 -1.37
C GLU A 241 4.60 -25.95 -0.18
N ILE A 242 3.62 -26.67 0.37
CA ILE A 242 2.99 -26.26 1.62
C ILE A 242 4.05 -26.42 2.70
N ILE A 243 4.48 -25.29 3.23
CA ILE A 243 5.45 -25.24 4.31
C ILE A 243 4.67 -25.04 5.61
N PHE A 244 4.75 -26.02 6.49
CA PHE A 244 4.17 -25.97 7.82
C PHE A 244 5.24 -25.67 8.86
N THR A 245 5.05 -24.58 9.61
CA THR A 245 5.89 -24.24 10.77
C THR A 245 4.99 -23.90 11.96
N ALA A 246 5.47 -24.22 13.16
CA ALA A 246 4.77 -23.87 14.38
C ALA A 246 5.71 -23.10 15.33
N ARG A 247 5.18 -22.11 16.00
CA ARG A 247 5.89 -21.31 16.99
C ARG A 247 5.19 -21.43 18.34
N ALA A 248 5.86 -22.04 19.29
CA ALA A 248 5.39 -22.12 20.66
C ALA A 248 5.72 -20.83 21.44
N PRO A 249 4.91 -20.45 22.41
CA PRO A 249 5.27 -19.44 23.39
C PRO A 249 6.48 -19.91 24.21
N LYS A 250 7.35 -18.98 24.58
CA LYS A 250 8.56 -19.31 25.36
C LYS A 250 8.20 -19.88 26.74
N ASN A 251 7.20 -19.32 27.39
CA ASN A 251 6.58 -19.79 28.62
C ASN A 251 5.11 -19.38 28.61
N ILE A 252 4.23 -20.24 29.08
CA ILE A 252 2.81 -19.94 29.23
C ILE A 252 2.59 -19.33 30.64
N PRO A 253 2.32 -18.02 30.72
CA PRO A 253 2.15 -17.36 32.01
C PRO A 253 0.81 -17.75 32.65
N VAL A 254 0.82 -17.92 33.99
CA VAL A 254 -0.39 -18.24 34.76
C VAL A 254 -1.22 -16.97 35.01
N LYS A 255 -0.57 -15.85 35.35
CA LYS A 255 -1.19 -14.54 35.55
C LYS A 255 -0.21 -13.44 35.20
N ARG A 256 -0.72 -12.36 34.62
CA ARG A 256 0.09 -11.18 34.25
C ARG A 256 -0.68 -9.91 34.55
N ARG A 257 0.00 -8.96 35.17
CA ARG A 257 -0.54 -7.59 35.32
C ARG A 257 -0.28 -6.83 34.03
N VAL A 258 -1.34 -6.29 33.42
CA VAL A 258 -1.27 -5.52 32.18
C VAL A 258 -1.79 -4.11 32.44
N SER A 259 -0.97 -3.11 32.14
CA SER A 259 -1.44 -1.74 32.03
C SER A 259 -1.89 -1.54 30.58
N GLU A 260 -3.15 -1.22 30.41
CA GLU A 260 -3.79 -1.11 29.11
C GLU A 260 -4.25 0.32 28.83
N THR A 261 -4.01 0.77 27.61
CA THR A 261 -4.49 2.05 27.12
C THR A 261 -5.53 1.75 26.02
N LEU A 262 -6.78 2.13 26.27
CA LEU A 262 -7.90 1.91 25.36
C LEU A 262 -8.21 3.20 24.60
N PRO A 263 -8.13 3.21 23.27
CA PRO A 263 -8.57 4.35 22.47
C PRO A 263 -10.08 4.50 22.58
N LEU A 264 -10.56 5.73 22.70
CA LEU A 264 -11.98 6.04 22.61
C LEU A 264 -12.31 6.51 21.20
N LEU A 265 -13.26 5.86 20.55
CA LEU A 265 -13.82 6.37 19.31
C LEU A 265 -14.52 7.69 19.59
N ASN A 266 -14.29 8.70 18.77
CA ASN A 266 -14.98 9.97 18.83
C ASN A 266 -16.31 9.93 18.05
N TYR A 267 -16.96 8.76 17.99
CA TYR A 267 -18.20 8.49 17.26
C TYR A 267 -19.28 8.02 18.22
N VAL A 268 -20.53 8.36 17.89
CA VAL A 268 -21.73 7.79 18.53
C VAL A 268 -22.64 7.29 17.41
N PHE A 269 -22.88 6.00 17.35
CA PHE A 269 -23.68 5.37 16.30
C PHE A 269 -25.15 5.34 16.67
N PHE A 270 -26.02 5.50 15.67
CA PHE A 270 -27.48 5.52 15.83
C PHE A 270 -28.12 4.31 15.14
N ASN A 271 -29.26 3.86 15.70
CA ASN A 271 -30.03 2.79 15.09
C ASN A 271 -30.82 3.31 13.87
N GLU A 272 -31.16 2.41 12.95
CA GLU A 272 -31.98 2.75 11.80
C GLU A 272 -33.41 3.12 12.26
N GLY A 273 -33.93 4.19 11.67
CA GLY A 273 -35.28 4.67 12.00
C GLY A 273 -35.44 5.29 13.39
N SER A 274 -34.35 5.53 14.14
CA SER A 274 -34.41 6.16 15.45
C SER A 274 -33.40 7.30 15.55
N SER A 275 -33.84 8.43 16.11
CA SER A 275 -32.98 9.56 16.46
C SER A 275 -32.64 9.62 17.96
N GLU A 276 -33.04 8.63 18.72
CA GLU A 276 -32.69 8.51 20.14
C GLU A 276 -31.28 7.90 20.27
N ILE A 277 -30.56 8.33 21.32
CA ILE A 277 -29.28 7.71 21.67
C ILE A 277 -29.55 6.24 22.03
N PRO A 278 -28.92 5.28 21.35
CA PRO A 278 -29.20 3.86 21.55
C PRO A 278 -28.96 3.39 22.99
N VAL A 279 -29.80 2.46 23.47
CA VAL A 279 -29.77 1.94 24.86
C VAL A 279 -28.46 1.24 25.25
N ARG A 280 -27.60 0.90 24.28
CA ARG A 280 -26.28 0.35 24.57
C ARG A 280 -25.31 1.39 25.15
N TYR A 281 -25.56 2.69 24.95
CA TYR A 281 -24.83 3.76 25.63
C TYR A 281 -25.37 3.98 27.04
N VAL A 282 -24.46 4.18 27.97
CA VAL A 282 -24.82 4.45 29.36
C VAL A 282 -25.25 5.90 29.49
N LEU A 283 -26.55 6.14 29.76
CA LEU A 283 -27.07 7.47 30.03
C LEU A 283 -27.33 7.63 31.53
N LEU A 284 -26.77 8.67 32.09
CA LEU A 284 -26.95 9.04 33.51
C LEU A 284 -28.10 10.05 33.67
N ASN A 285 -28.67 10.07 34.85
CA ASN A 285 -29.50 11.23 35.27
C ASN A 285 -28.60 12.33 35.86
N LYS A 286 -29.17 13.53 36.13
CA LYS A 286 -28.43 14.68 36.65
C LYS A 286 -27.69 14.38 37.97
N THR A 287 -28.31 13.65 38.86
CA THR A 287 -27.70 13.29 40.16
C THR A 287 -26.49 12.38 39.94
N GLN A 288 -26.67 11.32 39.14
CA GLN A 288 -25.59 10.41 38.82
C GLN A 288 -24.43 11.12 38.09
N ALA A 289 -24.73 12.05 37.18
CA ALA A 289 -23.72 12.81 36.45
C ALA A 289 -22.88 13.72 37.36
N THR A 290 -23.49 14.24 38.44
CA THR A 290 -22.75 15.05 39.43
C THR A 290 -21.66 14.23 40.14
N GLU A 291 -21.94 12.95 40.39
CA GLU A 291 -21.03 12.02 41.08
C GLU A 291 -20.06 11.33 40.13
N PHE A 292 -20.39 11.27 38.84
CA PHE A 292 -19.58 10.59 37.83
C PHE A 292 -18.23 11.25 37.66
N ARG A 293 -17.18 10.41 37.66
CA ARG A 293 -15.80 10.76 37.29
C ARG A 293 -15.24 9.69 36.36
N GLU A 294 -14.59 10.12 35.29
CA GLU A 294 -13.93 9.21 34.33
C GLU A 294 -13.00 8.22 35.03
N THR A 295 -12.31 8.66 36.09
CA THR A 295 -11.39 7.80 36.87
C THR A 295 -12.05 6.58 37.51
N GLN A 296 -13.36 6.60 37.72
CA GLN A 296 -14.11 5.44 38.24
C GLN A 296 -14.11 4.28 37.25
N LEU A 297 -14.01 4.56 35.94
CA LEU A 297 -13.93 3.54 34.89
C LEU A 297 -12.56 2.86 34.83
N GLN A 298 -11.56 3.43 35.48
CA GLN A 298 -10.20 2.87 35.53
C GLN A 298 -10.04 1.79 36.61
N ASN A 299 -10.97 1.68 37.53
CA ASN A 299 -10.94 0.69 38.59
C ASN A 299 -11.39 -0.67 38.05
N PRO A 300 -10.55 -1.73 38.15
CA PRO A 300 -10.97 -3.06 37.75
C PRO A 300 -12.13 -3.53 38.63
N VAL A 301 -13.24 -3.86 38.01
CA VAL A 301 -14.35 -4.54 38.70
C VAL A 301 -13.88 -5.97 39.00
N ALA A 302 -13.79 -6.34 40.27
CA ALA A 302 -13.27 -7.64 40.70
C ALA A 302 -14.04 -8.83 40.15
N THR A 303 -15.25 -8.60 39.65
CA THR A 303 -16.19 -9.62 39.13
C THR A 303 -16.35 -9.56 37.60
N ASP A 304 -15.53 -8.76 36.90
CA ASP A 304 -15.67 -8.61 35.44
C ASP A 304 -15.24 -9.89 34.71
N THR A 305 -16.22 -10.70 34.31
CA THR A 305 -16.08 -11.92 33.52
C THR A 305 -16.12 -11.66 32.01
N THR A 306 -16.37 -10.38 31.57
CA THR A 306 -16.56 -10.05 30.15
C THR A 306 -15.23 -10.00 29.36
N GLY A 307 -14.12 -10.10 30.06
CA GLY A 307 -12.81 -10.07 29.44
C GLY A 307 -12.43 -8.66 28.94
N ARG A 308 -11.38 -8.61 28.11
CA ARG A 308 -10.84 -7.37 27.59
C ARG A 308 -11.85 -6.60 26.73
N SER A 309 -12.49 -7.29 25.79
CA SER A 309 -13.40 -6.70 24.83
C SER A 309 -14.64 -6.12 25.51
N GLY A 310 -15.22 -6.86 26.45
CA GLY A 310 -16.33 -6.36 27.24
C GLY A 310 -15.97 -5.10 28.05
N ARG A 311 -14.80 -5.08 28.70
CA ARG A 311 -14.30 -3.86 29.40
C ARG A 311 -14.14 -2.68 28.45
N GLN A 312 -13.57 -2.90 27.27
CA GLN A 312 -13.39 -1.81 26.29
C GLN A 312 -14.74 -1.25 25.83
N LEU A 313 -15.72 -2.11 25.53
CA LEU A 313 -17.07 -1.66 25.17
C LEU A 313 -17.77 -0.96 26.34
N ASN A 314 -17.66 -1.47 27.55
CA ASN A 314 -18.24 -0.82 28.74
C ASN A 314 -17.67 0.59 28.94
N ILE A 315 -16.38 0.78 28.76
CA ILE A 315 -15.74 2.11 28.83
C ILE A 315 -16.26 2.97 27.67
N TYR A 316 -16.26 2.45 26.46
CA TYR A 316 -16.71 3.20 25.29
C TYR A 316 -18.19 3.58 25.36
N HIS A 317 -19.06 2.71 25.87
CA HIS A 317 -20.47 3.04 26.01
C HIS A 317 -20.72 4.18 27.04
N ASN A 318 -19.70 4.55 27.83
CA ASN A 318 -19.69 5.74 28.66
C ASN A 318 -19.14 6.99 27.93
N ILE A 319 -18.95 6.95 26.61
CA ILE A 319 -18.29 8.02 25.84
C ILE A 319 -18.92 9.41 26.10
N LEU A 320 -20.25 9.49 26.20
CA LEU A 320 -20.94 10.74 26.47
C LEU A 320 -20.73 11.21 27.92
N ASN A 321 -20.64 10.29 28.86
CA ASN A 321 -20.35 10.59 30.27
C ASN A 321 -18.90 11.07 30.44
N ILE A 322 -17.96 10.39 29.75
CA ILE A 322 -16.55 10.81 29.71
C ILE A 322 -16.43 12.21 29.11
N LEU A 323 -17.11 12.46 27.99
CA LEU A 323 -17.12 13.75 27.33
C LEU A 323 -17.67 14.84 28.24
N GLY A 324 -18.83 14.58 28.89
CA GLY A 324 -19.46 15.50 29.84
C GLY A 324 -18.55 15.83 31.04
N ASP A 325 -17.89 14.82 31.63
CA ASP A 325 -16.97 15.02 32.74
C ASP A 325 -15.73 15.83 32.32
N ARG A 326 -15.13 15.53 31.18
CA ARG A 326 -13.98 16.27 30.62
C ARG A 326 -14.34 17.73 30.31
N MET A 327 -15.50 17.97 29.70
CA MET A 327 -15.98 19.33 29.39
C MET A 327 -16.29 20.14 30.67
N ARG A 328 -16.79 19.47 31.72
CA ARG A 328 -17.04 20.08 33.02
C ARG A 328 -15.75 20.49 33.71
N LEU A 329 -14.71 19.66 33.65
CA LEU A 329 -13.38 19.93 34.22
C LEU A 329 -12.61 20.98 33.42
N ASN A 330 -12.95 21.18 32.14
CA ASN A 330 -12.27 22.11 31.24
C ASN A 330 -13.27 23.12 30.66
N PRO A 331 -13.62 24.20 31.37
CA PRO A 331 -14.68 25.13 30.97
C PRO A 331 -14.45 25.85 29.63
N SER A 332 -13.20 26.00 29.19
CA SER A 332 -12.85 26.61 27.90
C SER A 332 -13.00 25.67 26.70
N SER A 333 -13.15 24.37 26.92
CA SER A 333 -13.25 23.41 25.83
C SER A 333 -14.56 23.54 25.06
N THR A 334 -14.49 23.36 23.74
CA THR A 334 -15.64 23.39 22.82
C THR A 334 -15.65 22.16 21.95
N ILE A 335 -16.83 21.75 21.49
CA ILE A 335 -17.01 20.65 20.56
C ILE A 335 -17.92 21.02 19.40
N SER A 336 -17.73 20.32 18.29
CA SER A 336 -18.67 20.28 17.17
C SER A 336 -19.19 18.86 17.00
N LEU A 337 -20.49 18.70 16.97
CA LEU A 337 -21.17 17.43 16.73
C LEU A 337 -21.65 17.39 15.28
N SER A 338 -20.98 16.56 14.45
CA SER A 338 -21.31 16.40 13.04
C SER A 338 -22.07 15.10 12.84
N GLY A 339 -23.39 15.18 12.75
CA GLY A 339 -24.25 14.02 12.58
C GLY A 339 -24.45 13.67 11.12
N ALA A 340 -24.35 12.39 10.77
CA ALA A 340 -24.48 11.87 9.41
C ALA A 340 -25.59 10.83 9.30
N SER A 341 -26.38 10.96 8.22
CA SER A 341 -27.40 9.98 7.83
C SER A 341 -27.58 9.94 6.32
N ALA A 342 -27.74 8.75 5.76
CA ALA A 342 -28.09 8.55 4.37
C ALA A 342 -29.44 9.17 3.99
N ASN A 343 -30.34 9.36 4.98
CA ASN A 343 -31.63 10.02 4.80
C ASN A 343 -31.55 11.56 4.70
N GLY A 344 -30.34 12.11 4.89
CA GLY A 344 -30.05 13.52 4.67
C GLY A 344 -29.54 14.28 5.89
N PRO A 345 -29.05 15.52 5.67
CA PRO A 345 -28.43 16.33 6.72
C PRO A 345 -29.35 16.69 7.88
N ALA A 346 -30.68 16.77 7.63
CA ALA A 346 -31.65 17.08 8.64
C ALA A 346 -31.72 16.00 9.73
N GLU A 347 -31.78 14.74 9.32
CA GLU A 347 -31.74 13.61 10.27
C GLU A 347 -30.38 13.53 10.99
N GLY A 348 -29.27 13.71 10.27
CA GLY A 348 -27.94 13.77 10.89
C GLY A 348 -27.85 14.86 11.97
N ARG A 349 -28.43 16.05 11.70
CA ARG A 349 -28.49 17.13 12.68
C ARG A 349 -29.38 16.77 13.89
N THR A 350 -30.45 15.98 13.70
CA THR A 350 -31.27 15.49 14.80
C THR A 350 -30.48 14.57 15.73
N PHE A 351 -29.65 13.66 15.19
CA PHE A 351 -28.75 12.84 15.99
C PHE A 351 -27.79 13.68 16.81
N ALA A 352 -27.14 14.67 16.19
CA ALA A 352 -26.23 15.58 16.87
C ALA A 352 -26.96 16.37 17.99
N ASN A 353 -28.20 16.76 17.75
CA ASN A 353 -29.00 17.47 18.74
C ASN A 353 -29.37 16.58 19.94
N ALA A 354 -29.66 15.30 19.75
CA ALA A 354 -29.93 14.38 20.85
C ALA A 354 -28.74 14.30 21.82
N ILE A 355 -27.49 14.22 21.28
CA ILE A 355 -26.26 14.25 22.09
C ILE A 355 -26.10 15.60 22.77
N LYS A 356 -26.29 16.72 22.07
CA LYS A 356 -26.21 18.06 22.66
C LYS A 356 -27.18 18.21 23.84
N THR A 357 -28.44 17.81 23.67
CA THR A 357 -29.44 17.85 24.71
C THR A 357 -28.98 17.06 25.94
N TYR A 358 -28.47 15.84 25.74
CA TYR A 358 -27.97 15.04 26.84
C TYR A 358 -26.80 15.73 27.59
N ILE A 359 -25.82 16.25 26.89
CA ILE A 359 -24.63 16.91 27.49
C ILE A 359 -25.05 18.21 28.24
N VAL A 360 -25.91 19.00 27.66
CA VAL A 360 -26.42 20.25 28.28
C VAL A 360 -27.27 19.94 29.50
N ASP A 361 -28.29 19.09 29.36
CA ASP A 361 -29.30 18.86 30.39
C ASP A 361 -28.76 18.04 31.55
N VAL A 362 -27.88 17.09 31.31
CA VAL A 362 -27.40 16.13 32.31
C VAL A 362 -26.09 16.60 32.98
N PHE A 363 -25.15 17.12 32.20
CA PHE A 363 -23.86 17.59 32.72
C PHE A 363 -23.81 19.11 32.98
N GLY A 364 -24.83 19.87 32.60
CA GLY A 364 -24.88 21.31 32.80
C GLY A 364 -23.89 22.10 31.95
N ILE A 365 -23.48 21.54 30.81
CA ILE A 365 -22.55 22.22 29.90
C ILE A 365 -23.30 23.31 29.14
N ASP A 366 -22.69 24.51 29.05
CA ASP A 366 -23.26 25.62 28.30
C ASP A 366 -23.48 25.24 26.83
N ALA A 367 -24.70 25.47 26.34
CA ALA A 367 -25.12 25.14 24.99
C ALA A 367 -24.31 25.86 23.89
N SER A 368 -23.73 27.02 24.20
CA SER A 368 -22.86 27.80 23.29
C SER A 368 -21.54 27.12 22.99
N ARG A 369 -21.11 26.20 23.85
CA ARG A 369 -19.87 25.41 23.68
C ARG A 369 -20.02 24.22 22.73
N ILE A 370 -21.26 23.95 22.24
CA ILE A 370 -21.59 22.79 21.43
C ILE A 370 -22.21 23.25 20.12
N SER A 371 -21.48 23.19 19.04
CA SER A 371 -22.01 23.45 17.69
C SER A 371 -22.58 22.18 17.05
N LEU A 372 -23.54 22.34 16.13
CA LEU A 372 -24.22 21.23 15.46
C LEU A 372 -24.09 21.34 13.94
N GLU A 373 -23.70 20.25 13.32
CA GLU A 373 -23.72 20.09 11.87
C GLU A 373 -24.50 18.84 11.48
N GLY A 374 -25.19 18.89 10.34
CA GLY A 374 -25.84 17.71 9.73
C GLY A 374 -25.24 17.44 8.36
N ARG A 375 -25.01 16.17 8.03
CA ARG A 375 -24.39 15.70 6.78
C ARG A 375 -25.12 14.48 6.22
N THR A 376 -24.97 14.21 4.93
CA THR A 376 -25.42 12.95 4.32
C THR A 376 -24.45 11.81 4.56
N LYS A 377 -23.15 12.10 4.70
CA LYS A 377 -22.07 11.14 5.02
C LYS A 377 -21.16 11.75 6.08
N PRO A 378 -20.55 10.93 6.94
CA PRO A 378 -19.58 11.41 7.92
C PRO A 378 -18.34 11.95 7.22
N LEU A 379 -17.46 12.62 7.98
CA LEU A 379 -16.21 13.18 7.44
C LEU A 379 -15.31 12.11 6.81
N ILE A 380 -15.25 10.93 7.43
CA ILE A 380 -14.54 9.76 6.93
C ILE A 380 -15.56 8.63 6.76
N PRO A 381 -16.19 8.51 5.57
CA PRO A 381 -17.20 7.49 5.36
C PRO A 381 -16.59 6.08 5.24
N SER A 382 -17.31 5.10 5.76
CA SER A 382 -17.04 3.68 5.52
C SER A 382 -17.49 3.27 4.11
N GLU A 383 -18.62 3.81 3.65
CA GLU A 383 -19.12 3.59 2.29
C GLU A 383 -18.23 4.32 1.26
N GLN A 384 -17.49 3.55 0.45
CA GLN A 384 -16.63 4.07 -0.61
C GLN A 384 -17.34 4.04 -1.98
N PRO A 385 -17.01 4.96 -2.92
CA PRO A 385 -17.56 4.93 -4.27
C PRO A 385 -17.27 3.60 -4.97
N GLY A 386 -18.30 2.96 -5.54
CA GLY A 386 -18.19 1.68 -6.24
C GLY A 386 -18.19 0.43 -5.36
N GLY A 387 -18.17 0.55 -4.06
CA GLY A 387 -18.31 -0.56 -3.12
C GLY A 387 -19.78 -1.00 -3.03
N THR A 388 -20.09 -2.23 -3.47
CA THR A 388 -21.46 -2.78 -3.44
C THR A 388 -21.64 -3.94 -2.47
N LYS A 389 -20.56 -4.50 -1.96
CA LYS A 389 -20.60 -5.59 -0.97
C LYS A 389 -20.84 -5.01 0.42
N GLU A 390 -21.66 -5.71 1.19
CA GLU A 390 -21.93 -5.40 2.61
C GLU A 390 -22.36 -3.95 2.88
N LEU A 391 -23.06 -3.37 1.89
CA LEU A 391 -23.47 -1.97 1.90
C LEU A 391 -24.29 -1.61 3.15
N ALA A 392 -25.10 -2.54 3.67
CA ALA A 392 -25.85 -2.36 4.90
C ALA A 392 -24.95 -2.09 6.11
N LEU A 393 -23.88 -2.88 6.28
CA LEU A 393 -22.91 -2.73 7.37
C LEU A 393 -22.10 -1.43 7.24
N LEU A 394 -21.75 -1.04 6.00
CA LEU A 394 -21.06 0.21 5.73
C LEU A 394 -21.92 1.42 6.11
N ARG A 395 -23.20 1.40 5.72
CA ARG A 395 -24.18 2.46 6.04
C ARG A 395 -24.52 2.52 7.51
N GLU A 396 -24.56 1.37 8.19
CA GLU A 396 -24.69 1.33 9.64
C GLU A 396 -23.51 2.04 10.33
N GLY A 397 -22.28 1.81 9.86
CA GLY A 397 -21.08 2.51 10.33
C GLY A 397 -21.05 4.00 10.01
N ASP A 398 -21.76 4.43 8.97
CA ASP A 398 -21.84 5.84 8.57
C ASP A 398 -23.01 6.59 9.23
N ARG A 399 -23.98 5.90 9.85
CA ARG A 399 -25.08 6.48 10.62
C ARG A 399 -24.58 6.81 12.04
N ARG A 400 -23.88 7.93 12.17
CA ARG A 400 -23.24 8.32 13.42
C ARG A 400 -23.10 9.82 13.59
N VAL A 401 -22.74 10.23 14.79
CA VAL A 401 -22.28 11.58 15.10
C VAL A 401 -20.78 11.53 15.36
N ASP A 402 -20.02 12.28 14.60
CA ASP A 402 -18.60 12.53 14.84
C ASP A 402 -18.46 13.65 15.89
N ILE A 403 -17.71 13.40 16.96
CA ILE A 403 -17.38 14.38 18.00
C ILE A 403 -16.05 15.02 17.64
N LEU A 404 -16.05 16.28 17.33
CA LEU A 404 -14.89 17.05 16.89
C LEU A 404 -14.54 18.11 17.94
N SER A 405 -13.25 18.32 18.17
CA SER A 405 -12.76 19.38 19.05
C SER A 405 -11.35 19.79 18.67
N THR A 406 -10.97 21.00 18.99
CA THR A 406 -9.58 21.49 18.96
C THR A 406 -8.99 21.59 20.37
N SER A 407 -9.75 21.21 21.40
CA SER A 407 -9.32 21.26 22.79
C SER A 407 -8.49 20.00 23.12
N PRO A 408 -7.20 20.14 23.47
CA PRO A 408 -6.31 19.00 23.69
C PRO A 408 -6.73 18.12 24.88
N GLU A 409 -7.48 18.70 25.84
CA GLU A 409 -7.99 17.98 26.99
C GLU A 409 -9.04 16.92 26.62
N LEU A 410 -9.72 17.10 25.50
CA LEU A 410 -10.77 16.20 25.03
C LEU A 410 -10.25 15.15 24.04
N LEU A 411 -9.18 15.45 23.33
CA LEU A 411 -8.62 14.63 22.27
C LEU A 411 -7.26 14.03 22.65
N MET A 412 -6.85 12.95 22.02
CA MET A 412 -5.51 12.38 22.17
C MET A 412 -4.46 13.35 21.64
N GLU A 413 -4.80 14.05 20.56
CA GLU A 413 -3.95 15.00 19.87
C GLU A 413 -4.81 16.14 19.30
N VAL A 414 -4.31 17.35 19.30
CA VAL A 414 -5.05 18.51 18.76
C VAL A 414 -5.34 18.29 17.27
N GLY A 415 -6.61 18.33 16.92
CA GLY A 415 -7.08 18.04 15.56
C GLY A 415 -7.11 16.55 15.21
N GLY A 416 -6.76 15.67 16.14
CA GLY A 416 -6.81 14.23 15.94
C GLY A 416 -8.23 13.67 15.91
N GLY A 417 -8.40 12.52 15.23
CA GLY A 417 -9.68 11.86 15.05
C GLY A 417 -10.16 11.03 16.26
N MET A 418 -9.39 10.93 17.33
CA MET A 418 -9.68 10.10 18.51
C MET A 418 -9.73 10.93 19.78
N MET A 419 -10.61 10.57 20.69
CA MET A 419 -10.63 11.12 22.03
C MET A 419 -9.47 10.59 22.86
N LYS A 420 -9.06 11.36 23.88
CA LYS A 420 -8.01 10.97 24.82
C LYS A 420 -8.27 9.56 25.37
N PRO A 421 -7.29 8.63 25.30
CA PRO A 421 -7.49 7.24 25.69
C PRO A 421 -7.69 7.10 27.21
N VAL A 422 -8.39 6.04 27.60
CA VAL A 422 -8.55 5.65 28.99
C VAL A 422 -7.50 4.60 29.34
N GLN A 423 -6.85 4.76 30.49
CA GLN A 423 -5.85 3.82 31.01
C GLN A 423 -6.40 3.04 32.21
N PHE A 424 -6.11 1.74 32.28
CA PHE A 424 -6.41 0.93 33.45
C PHE A 424 -5.41 -0.22 33.60
N THR A 425 -5.39 -0.84 34.78
CA THR A 425 -4.55 -2.00 35.06
C THR A 425 -5.42 -3.20 35.37
N ALA A 426 -5.18 -4.31 34.70
CA ALA A 426 -5.90 -5.56 34.91
C ALA A 426 -4.92 -6.72 35.12
N VAL A 427 -5.35 -7.76 35.86
CA VAL A 427 -4.65 -9.04 35.91
C VAL A 427 -5.27 -9.97 34.89
N GLN A 428 -4.49 -10.41 33.90
CA GLN A 428 -4.94 -11.31 32.85
C GLN A 428 -4.49 -12.75 33.11
N ALA A 429 -5.40 -13.69 32.94
CA ALA A 429 -5.10 -15.10 32.94
C ALA A 429 -4.57 -15.61 31.60
N ASP A 430 -4.90 -14.92 30.50
CA ASP A 430 -4.60 -15.30 29.11
C ASP A 430 -3.92 -14.15 28.38
N PRO A 431 -2.62 -13.92 28.60
CA PRO A 431 -1.89 -12.90 27.85
C PRO A 431 -1.70 -13.31 26.38
N MET A 432 -1.50 -12.32 25.52
CA MET A 432 -1.37 -12.50 24.07
C MET A 432 -0.17 -13.34 23.64
N ASP A 433 0.82 -13.52 24.48
CA ASP A 433 2.03 -14.29 24.21
C ASP A 433 1.95 -15.77 24.60
N ASP A 434 0.80 -16.24 25.06
CA ASP A 434 0.60 -17.67 25.42
C ASP A 434 0.20 -18.54 24.21
N GLN A 435 0.18 -17.97 23.01
CA GLN A 435 -0.34 -18.62 21.82
C GLN A 435 0.67 -19.53 21.13
N LEU A 436 0.25 -20.76 20.83
CA LEU A 436 0.89 -21.62 19.87
C LEU A 436 0.40 -21.22 18.47
N ILE A 437 1.29 -20.72 17.62
CA ILE A 437 0.96 -20.17 16.30
C ILE A 437 1.38 -21.16 15.22
N PHE A 438 0.47 -21.48 14.33
CA PHE A 438 0.68 -22.30 13.14
C PHE A 438 0.80 -21.40 11.91
N ASN A 439 1.84 -21.58 11.11
CA ASN A 439 2.00 -20.93 9.81
C ASN A 439 2.02 -21.98 8.71
N VAL A 440 1.13 -21.85 7.75
CA VAL A 440 0.97 -22.75 6.60
C VAL A 440 1.10 -21.93 5.33
N ALA A 441 2.35 -21.74 4.87
CA ALA A 441 2.58 -20.99 3.66
C ALA A 441 1.93 -21.69 2.45
N GLY A 442 1.11 -20.96 1.71
CA GLY A 442 0.38 -21.49 0.57
C GLY A 442 -1.01 -22.06 0.89
N ALA A 443 -1.48 -22.05 2.15
CA ALA A 443 -2.77 -22.62 2.49
C ALA A 443 -3.92 -21.98 1.73
N THR A 444 -4.05 -20.67 1.73
CA THR A 444 -5.14 -19.95 1.03
C THR A 444 -5.17 -20.19 -0.48
N THR A 445 -4.01 -20.47 -1.09
CA THR A 445 -3.90 -20.73 -2.53
C THR A 445 -4.13 -22.18 -2.91
N LEU A 446 -3.66 -23.11 -2.10
CA LEU A 446 -3.56 -24.52 -2.46
C LEU A 446 -4.51 -25.44 -1.69
N LEU A 447 -4.82 -25.09 -0.45
CA LEU A 447 -5.68 -25.92 0.40
C LEU A 447 -7.13 -25.47 0.33
N LYS A 448 -8.03 -26.43 0.44
CA LYS A 448 -9.45 -26.22 0.70
C LYS A 448 -9.65 -25.90 2.18
N THR A 449 -9.11 -26.76 3.03
CA THR A 449 -9.03 -26.59 4.49
C THR A 449 -7.82 -27.33 5.03
N TRP A 450 -7.40 -27.00 6.24
CA TRP A 450 -6.39 -27.73 6.98
C TRP A 450 -6.73 -27.77 8.48
N SER A 451 -6.23 -28.77 9.15
CA SER A 451 -6.38 -28.99 10.59
C SER A 451 -5.05 -29.43 11.19
N VAL A 452 -4.90 -29.32 12.49
CA VAL A 452 -3.70 -29.78 13.20
C VAL A 452 -4.11 -30.75 14.32
N ASP A 453 -3.56 -31.94 14.29
CA ASP A 453 -3.60 -32.87 15.39
C ASP A 453 -2.38 -32.67 16.29
N VAL A 454 -2.62 -32.32 17.53
CA VAL A 454 -1.58 -32.11 18.55
C VAL A 454 -1.52 -33.31 19.43
N THR A 455 -0.42 -34.06 19.39
CA THR A 455 -0.22 -35.30 20.16
C THR A 455 0.77 -35.06 21.29
N ASP A 456 0.40 -35.36 22.52
CA ASP A 456 1.29 -35.26 23.67
C ASP A 456 2.21 -36.48 23.80
N GLU A 457 3.14 -36.46 24.76
CA GLU A 457 4.09 -37.56 25.03
C GLU A 457 3.42 -38.89 25.48
N ARG A 458 2.15 -38.83 25.88
CA ARG A 458 1.37 -40.00 26.28
C ARG A 458 0.51 -40.57 25.15
N GLY A 459 0.55 -39.91 23.96
CA GLY A 459 -0.23 -40.29 22.80
C GLY A 459 -1.66 -39.75 22.78
N ALA A 460 -2.04 -38.86 23.70
CA ALA A 460 -3.33 -38.18 23.65
C ALA A 460 -3.34 -37.15 22.52
N ILE A 461 -4.39 -37.18 21.70
CA ILE A 461 -4.53 -36.34 20.53
C ILE A 461 -5.61 -35.27 20.78
N GLN A 462 -5.29 -34.04 20.49
CA GLN A 462 -6.21 -32.90 20.46
C GLN A 462 -6.30 -32.41 19.01
N HIS A 463 -7.52 -32.26 18.49
CA HIS A 463 -7.78 -31.84 17.11
C HIS A 463 -8.18 -30.35 17.08
N TYR A 464 -7.56 -29.58 16.17
CA TYR A 464 -7.84 -28.17 15.97
C TYR A 464 -8.05 -27.86 14.49
N GLY A 465 -9.13 -27.15 14.17
CA GLY A 465 -9.56 -26.80 12.81
C GLY A 465 -11.03 -27.19 12.55
N PRO A 466 -11.51 -27.12 11.31
CA PRO A 466 -10.76 -26.76 10.11
C PRO A 466 -10.41 -25.29 10.01
N PHE A 467 -9.26 -24.97 9.38
CA PHE A 467 -8.79 -23.62 9.09
C PHE A 467 -8.69 -23.41 7.58
N THR A 468 -8.78 -22.15 7.14
CA THR A 468 -8.64 -21.75 5.73
C THR A 468 -7.49 -20.76 5.51
N ALA A 469 -7.10 -20.01 6.55
CA ALA A 469 -6.06 -18.98 6.49
C ALA A 469 -4.64 -19.58 6.47
N ASN A 470 -3.66 -18.78 6.04
CA ASN A 470 -2.23 -19.15 6.08
C ASN A 470 -1.66 -19.20 7.50
N GLN A 471 -2.35 -18.65 8.47
CA GLN A 471 -1.94 -18.65 9.87
C GLN A 471 -3.16 -18.92 10.77
N SER A 472 -2.96 -19.71 11.80
CA SER A 472 -3.92 -19.89 12.89
C SER A 472 -3.18 -20.03 14.20
N SER A 473 -3.88 -19.95 15.32
CA SER A 473 -3.26 -20.15 16.61
C SER A 473 -4.25 -20.66 17.65
N ILE A 474 -3.73 -21.30 18.67
CA ILE A 474 -4.48 -21.83 19.81
C ILE A 474 -3.78 -21.43 21.11
N ALA A 475 -4.55 -21.29 22.17
CA ALA A 475 -3.97 -20.99 23.47
C ALA A 475 -3.09 -22.15 23.95
N GLY A 476 -1.82 -21.87 24.25
CA GLY A 476 -0.88 -22.89 24.72
C GLY A 476 -1.33 -23.59 25.98
N LYS A 477 -2.07 -22.88 26.87
CA LYS A 477 -2.68 -23.48 28.07
C LYS A 477 -3.71 -24.56 27.74
N THR A 478 -4.47 -24.39 26.64
CA THR A 478 -5.46 -25.38 26.19
C THR A 478 -4.75 -26.68 25.78
N VAL A 479 -3.65 -26.55 25.04
CA VAL A 479 -2.81 -27.68 24.62
C VAL A 479 -2.16 -28.35 25.83
N LEU A 480 -1.59 -27.56 26.75
CA LEU A 480 -0.87 -28.07 27.93
C LEU A 480 -1.81 -28.71 28.97
N GLY A 481 -3.09 -28.26 29.02
CA GLY A 481 -4.07 -28.76 29.99
C GLY A 481 -3.61 -28.54 31.41
N SER A 482 -3.62 -29.60 32.22
CA SER A 482 -3.13 -29.59 33.61
C SER A 482 -1.61 -29.80 33.74
N GLN A 483 -0.90 -30.07 32.65
CA GLN A 483 0.54 -30.35 32.68
C GLN A 483 1.34 -29.07 32.91
N MET A 484 2.51 -29.20 33.54
CA MET A 484 3.43 -28.08 33.76
C MET A 484 4.34 -27.86 32.55
N LYS A 485 4.64 -28.91 31.81
CA LYS A 485 5.48 -28.89 30.60
C LYS A 485 5.28 -30.16 29.78
N GLY A 486 5.58 -30.11 28.49
CA GLY A 486 5.54 -31.27 27.59
C GLY A 486 6.04 -30.97 26.19
N ASN A 487 6.49 -32.01 25.49
CA ASN A 487 6.73 -32.01 24.08
C ASN A 487 5.47 -32.45 23.33
N TYR A 488 5.15 -31.77 22.26
CA TYR A 488 3.98 -32.03 21.44
C TYR A 488 4.38 -32.25 19.99
N LYS A 489 3.88 -33.32 19.39
CA LYS A 489 3.99 -33.59 17.97
C LYS A 489 2.76 -32.98 17.29
N LEU A 490 2.99 -32.17 16.25
CA LEU A 490 1.98 -31.48 15.46
C LEU A 490 1.89 -32.16 14.10
N ASN A 491 0.73 -32.66 13.74
CA ASN A 491 0.46 -33.25 12.44
C ASN A 491 -0.57 -32.37 11.73
N LEU A 492 -0.11 -31.59 10.73
CA LEU A 492 -1.01 -30.90 9.82
C LEU A 492 -1.63 -31.91 8.87
N VAL A 493 -2.95 -31.90 8.77
CA VAL A 493 -3.75 -32.66 7.81
C VAL A 493 -4.58 -31.65 7.01
N GLY A 494 -4.45 -31.68 5.69
CA GLY A 494 -5.18 -30.78 4.81
C GLY A 494 -5.59 -31.47 3.51
N GLU A 495 -6.51 -30.84 2.79
CA GLU A 495 -6.93 -31.26 1.46
C GLU A 495 -6.67 -30.12 0.47
N THR A 496 -5.98 -30.41 -0.64
CA THR A 496 -5.82 -29.41 -1.71
C THR A 496 -7.15 -29.13 -2.38
N LYS A 497 -7.23 -27.99 -3.08
CA LYS A 497 -8.42 -27.65 -3.90
C LYS A 497 -8.74 -28.71 -4.95
N ASP A 498 -7.72 -29.48 -5.35
CA ASP A 498 -7.83 -30.59 -6.30
C ASP A 498 -8.11 -31.95 -5.60
N GLY A 499 -8.39 -31.96 -4.31
CA GLY A 499 -8.78 -33.15 -3.54
C GLY A 499 -7.62 -34.04 -3.08
N LEU A 500 -6.36 -33.61 -3.18
CA LEU A 500 -5.20 -34.40 -2.77
C LEU A 500 -4.92 -34.17 -1.26
N PRO A 501 -4.66 -35.23 -0.48
CA PRO A 501 -4.33 -35.09 0.93
C PRO A 501 -2.91 -34.52 1.12
N VAL A 502 -2.79 -33.61 2.09
CA VAL A 502 -1.51 -33.03 2.51
C VAL A 502 -1.26 -33.36 3.96
N LYS A 503 -0.06 -33.85 4.29
CA LYS A 503 0.39 -34.10 5.66
C LYS A 503 1.77 -33.47 5.86
N LYS A 504 1.94 -32.72 6.95
CA LYS A 504 3.22 -32.16 7.37
C LYS A 504 3.33 -32.30 8.89
N GLU A 505 4.56 -32.40 9.38
CA GLU A 505 4.84 -32.59 10.81
C GLU A 505 5.70 -31.46 11.34
N ALA A 506 5.51 -31.12 12.59
CA ALA A 506 6.36 -30.23 13.38
C ALA A 506 6.36 -30.70 14.85
N THR A 507 7.28 -30.17 15.64
CA THR A 507 7.31 -30.41 17.08
C THR A 507 7.43 -29.12 17.84
N VAL A 508 6.80 -29.03 19.00
CA VAL A 508 6.90 -27.86 19.88
C VAL A 508 7.05 -28.32 21.33
N TYR A 509 7.75 -27.51 22.10
CA TYR A 509 7.83 -27.67 23.54
C TYR A 509 7.01 -26.56 24.20
N LEU A 510 6.13 -26.93 25.13
CA LEU A 510 5.34 -26.02 25.95
C LEU A 510 5.72 -26.14 27.41
N SER A 511 5.80 -25.03 28.10
CA SER A 511 6.00 -25.00 29.55
C SER A 511 5.19 -23.87 30.18
N ARG A 512 4.64 -24.16 31.38
CA ARG A 512 3.93 -23.19 32.19
C ARG A 512 4.94 -22.45 33.09
N GLN A 513 4.83 -21.15 33.14
CA GLN A 513 5.66 -20.35 34.03
C GLN A 513 5.17 -20.53 35.47
N VAL A 514 6.08 -20.83 36.38
CA VAL A 514 5.78 -20.85 37.82
C VAL A 514 5.76 -19.41 38.31
N GLU A 515 4.61 -18.95 38.79
CA GLU A 515 4.26 -17.73 39.49
C GLU A 515 5.32 -16.60 39.58
N THR A 516 5.49 -15.86 38.50
CA THR A 516 6.03 -14.50 38.57
C THR A 516 5.04 -13.55 37.91
N THR A 517 4.53 -12.55 38.64
CA THR A 517 3.68 -11.52 38.08
C THR A 517 4.56 -10.62 37.21
N GLU A 518 4.60 -10.87 35.92
CA GLU A 518 5.26 -9.97 34.98
C GLU A 518 4.36 -8.76 34.70
N ASN A 519 4.99 -7.59 34.54
CA ASN A 519 4.31 -6.39 34.10
C ASN A 519 4.38 -6.29 32.58
N ALA A 520 3.25 -5.98 31.97
CA ALA A 520 3.15 -5.76 30.54
C ALA A 520 2.38 -4.47 30.25
N LEU A 521 2.67 -3.88 29.10
CA LEU A 521 1.92 -2.74 28.56
C LEU A 521 1.18 -3.20 27.32
N ARG A 522 -0.05 -2.71 27.16
CA ARG A 522 -0.87 -3.00 25.97
C ARG A 522 -1.48 -1.74 25.41
N TYR A 523 -1.37 -1.58 24.11
CA TYR A 523 -1.90 -0.47 23.36
C TYR A 523 -2.72 -0.98 22.18
N SER A 524 -3.82 -0.30 21.86
CA SER A 524 -4.61 -0.56 20.66
C SER A 524 -4.48 0.63 19.72
N ILE A 525 -4.12 0.35 18.48
CA ILE A 525 -3.96 1.33 17.41
C ILE A 525 -5.08 1.11 16.41
N LEU A 526 -5.97 2.09 16.24
CA LEU A 526 -7.10 2.00 15.34
C LEU A 526 -6.74 2.48 13.94
N PHE A 527 -7.42 1.93 12.95
CA PHE A 527 -7.23 2.27 11.54
C PHE A 527 -8.56 2.69 10.91
N ASN A 528 -8.49 3.65 10.00
CA ASN A 528 -9.63 3.98 9.15
C ASN A 528 -9.97 2.80 8.24
N PHE A 529 -11.22 2.78 7.76
CA PHE A 529 -11.69 1.75 6.83
C PHE A 529 -10.78 1.69 5.61
N ASP A 530 -10.40 0.48 5.23
CA ASP A 530 -9.54 0.16 4.07
C ASP A 530 -8.20 0.93 3.99
N LYS A 531 -7.65 1.36 5.13
CA LYS A 531 -6.34 2.02 5.20
C LYS A 531 -5.33 1.15 5.93
N LYS A 532 -4.09 1.15 5.44
CA LYS A 532 -2.93 0.49 6.06
C LYS A 532 -2.02 1.49 6.78
N GLU A 533 -2.14 2.76 6.44
CA GLU A 533 -1.41 3.85 7.09
C GLU A 533 -2.04 4.14 8.45
N THR A 534 -1.20 4.30 9.46
CA THR A 534 -1.65 4.78 10.79
C THR A 534 -2.18 6.20 10.68
N ILE A 535 -3.13 6.55 11.54
CA ILE A 535 -3.50 7.95 11.74
C ILE A 535 -2.29 8.67 12.33
N ALA A 536 -1.96 9.88 11.87
CA ALA A 536 -0.77 10.64 12.27
C ALA A 536 -0.61 10.77 13.80
N SER A 537 -1.74 10.91 14.52
CA SER A 537 -1.75 10.91 15.99
C SER A 537 -1.19 9.62 16.59
N TYR A 538 -1.43 8.47 15.97
CA TYR A 538 -0.89 7.21 16.46
C TYR A 538 0.60 7.06 16.16
N GLU A 539 1.10 7.55 15.04
CA GLU A 539 2.54 7.55 14.79
C GLU A 539 3.28 8.37 15.85
N ASN A 540 2.79 9.58 16.14
CA ASN A 540 3.34 10.39 17.22
C ASN A 540 3.21 9.69 18.58
N PHE A 541 2.07 9.12 18.90
CA PHE A 541 1.86 8.36 20.13
C PHE A 541 2.82 7.17 20.26
N LEU A 542 3.00 6.38 19.21
CA LEU A 542 3.94 5.24 19.20
C LEU A 542 5.38 5.68 19.43
N THR A 543 5.79 6.80 18.84
CA THR A 543 7.17 7.29 18.92
C THR A 543 7.45 8.02 20.23
N THR A 544 6.53 8.84 20.74
CA THR A 544 6.77 9.73 21.89
C THR A 544 6.29 9.15 23.21
N VAL A 545 5.29 8.26 23.20
CA VAL A 545 4.72 7.67 24.42
C VAL A 545 5.09 6.19 24.57
N VAL A 546 4.85 5.38 23.51
CA VAL A 546 5.00 3.93 23.61
C VAL A 546 6.47 3.50 23.55
N SER A 547 7.21 3.96 22.55
CA SER A 547 8.61 3.55 22.34
C SER A 547 9.55 3.88 23.49
N PRO A 548 9.42 5.02 24.21
CA PRO A 548 10.24 5.30 25.41
C PRO A 548 10.10 4.24 26.51
N LEU A 549 8.94 3.61 26.64
CA LEU A 549 8.65 2.60 27.66
C LEU A 549 9.23 1.22 27.35
N ILE A 550 9.66 0.98 26.11
CA ILE A 550 10.31 -0.27 25.70
C ILE A 550 11.76 -0.23 26.22
N THR A 551 12.16 -1.21 27.01
CA THR A 551 13.54 -1.34 27.51
C THR A 551 14.33 -2.32 26.64
N SER A 552 15.67 -2.24 26.70
CA SER A 552 16.52 -3.22 26.01
C SER A 552 16.21 -4.64 26.49
N GLY A 553 16.17 -5.59 25.55
CA GLY A 553 15.80 -6.99 25.81
C GLY A 553 14.30 -7.26 25.97
N SER A 554 13.42 -6.25 25.83
CA SER A 554 11.96 -6.43 25.82
C SER A 554 11.50 -7.25 24.61
N THR A 555 10.31 -7.86 24.71
CA THR A 555 9.61 -8.46 23.58
C THR A 555 8.37 -7.62 23.26
N VAL A 556 8.22 -7.25 22.00
CA VAL A 556 7.08 -6.49 21.48
C VAL A 556 6.29 -7.39 20.54
N ILE A 557 5.06 -7.74 20.94
CA ILE A 557 4.15 -8.57 20.16
C ILE A 557 3.14 -7.65 19.50
N ILE A 558 2.98 -7.78 18.18
CA ILE A 558 2.13 -6.89 17.37
C ILE A 558 1.14 -7.76 16.59
N GLN A 559 -0.14 -7.57 16.85
CA GLN A 559 -1.21 -8.36 16.24
C GLN A 559 -2.19 -7.45 15.50
N GLY A 560 -2.32 -7.68 14.19
CA GLY A 560 -3.24 -6.94 13.33
C GLY A 560 -4.56 -7.68 13.15
N HIS A 561 -5.66 -6.90 13.14
CA HIS A 561 -7.01 -7.38 12.95
C HIS A 561 -7.77 -6.50 11.94
N THR A 562 -8.84 -7.03 11.38
CA THR A 562 -9.82 -6.30 10.56
C THR A 562 -11.22 -6.59 11.06
N ASP A 563 -12.17 -5.77 10.64
CA ASP A 563 -13.56 -6.15 10.72
C ASP A 563 -13.92 -7.18 9.64
N VAL A 564 -15.16 -7.64 9.67
CA VAL A 564 -15.71 -8.69 8.77
C VAL A 564 -16.03 -8.17 7.36
N ILE A 565 -15.87 -6.87 7.11
CA ILE A 565 -16.21 -6.25 5.81
C ILE A 565 -15.09 -6.48 4.82
N GLY A 566 -15.40 -7.13 3.68
CA GLY A 566 -14.45 -7.41 2.61
C GLY A 566 -14.25 -8.89 2.33
N GLN A 567 -13.14 -9.22 1.67
CA GLN A 567 -12.77 -10.63 1.40
C GLN A 567 -11.75 -11.09 2.45
N GLU A 568 -11.92 -12.30 2.96
CA GLU A 568 -11.05 -12.89 3.98
C GLU A 568 -9.56 -12.82 3.61
N GLU A 569 -9.20 -13.19 2.36
CA GLU A 569 -7.81 -13.08 1.90
C GLU A 569 -7.27 -11.65 1.90
N TYR A 570 -8.12 -10.69 1.53
CA TYR A 570 -7.75 -9.28 1.56
C TYR A 570 -7.57 -8.81 3.00
N ASN A 571 -8.51 -9.13 3.88
CA ASN A 571 -8.48 -8.78 5.30
C ASN A 571 -7.27 -9.39 6.01
N GLN A 572 -6.91 -10.63 5.66
CA GLN A 572 -5.68 -11.27 6.15
C GLN A 572 -4.42 -10.49 5.77
N LYS A 573 -4.31 -10.07 4.49
CA LYS A 573 -3.17 -9.27 4.01
C LYS A 573 -3.15 -7.87 4.63
N LEU A 574 -4.30 -7.24 4.74
CA LEU A 574 -4.45 -5.89 5.30
C LEU A 574 -4.05 -5.86 6.79
N SER A 575 -4.52 -6.82 7.58
CA SER A 575 -4.17 -6.94 9.00
C SER A 575 -2.66 -7.09 9.21
N TYR A 576 -2.01 -7.96 8.43
CA TYR A 576 -0.56 -8.12 8.48
C TYR A 576 0.19 -6.85 8.04
N SER A 577 -0.29 -6.16 7.00
CA SER A 577 0.31 -4.91 6.54
C SER A 577 0.24 -3.82 7.60
N ARG A 578 -0.88 -3.70 8.32
CA ARG A 578 -1.05 -2.78 9.44
C ARG A 578 -0.10 -3.09 10.59
N ALA A 579 0.00 -4.35 10.97
CA ALA A 579 0.90 -4.82 12.03
C ALA A 579 2.37 -4.54 11.66
N SER A 580 2.76 -4.81 10.42
CA SER A 580 4.12 -4.56 9.92
C SER A 580 4.46 -3.06 9.85
N ALA A 581 3.51 -2.21 9.45
CA ALA A 581 3.68 -0.77 9.46
C ALA A 581 3.87 -0.24 10.90
N THR A 582 3.08 -0.73 11.85
CA THR A 582 3.21 -0.40 13.28
C THR A 582 4.57 -0.85 13.82
N GLN A 583 5.03 -2.06 13.48
CA GLN A 583 6.36 -2.54 13.83
C GLN A 583 7.44 -1.58 13.33
N ALA A 584 7.40 -1.21 12.06
CA ALA A 584 8.42 -0.35 11.45
C ALA A 584 8.55 1.02 12.15
N ILE A 585 7.42 1.59 12.61
CA ILE A 585 7.42 2.84 13.38
C ILE A 585 8.13 2.64 14.73
N ILE A 586 7.72 1.63 15.49
CA ILE A 586 8.27 1.35 16.82
C ILE A 586 9.74 0.98 16.72
N GLU A 587 10.13 0.11 15.79
CA GLU A 587 11.49 -0.36 15.60
C GLU A 587 12.44 0.80 15.27
N ARG A 588 12.04 1.70 14.39
CA ARG A 588 12.80 2.93 14.07
C ARG A 588 13.02 3.79 15.33
N ALA A 589 11.96 3.99 16.12
CA ALA A 589 12.05 4.80 17.34
C ALA A 589 12.94 4.15 18.41
N VAL A 590 12.84 2.84 18.57
CA VAL A 590 13.65 2.04 19.50
C VAL A 590 15.14 2.06 19.12
N VAL A 591 15.43 1.89 17.83
CA VAL A 591 16.81 1.96 17.29
C VAL A 591 17.38 3.37 17.48
N ASN A 592 16.62 4.42 17.15
CA ASN A 592 17.04 5.81 17.34
C ASN A 592 17.32 6.14 18.81
N ALA A 593 16.60 5.50 19.73
CA ALA A 593 16.82 5.63 21.18
C ALA A 593 17.99 4.78 21.71
N GLY A 594 18.74 4.07 20.83
CA GLY A 594 19.90 3.26 21.19
C GLY A 594 19.58 1.99 22.00
N LYS A 595 18.33 1.53 21.99
CA LYS A 595 17.90 0.33 22.71
C LYS A 595 18.30 -0.93 21.93
N ARG A 596 18.80 -1.94 22.64
CA ARG A 596 19.36 -3.16 22.02
C ARG A 596 18.54 -4.39 22.42
N ASP A 597 18.65 -5.43 21.59
CA ASP A 597 18.06 -6.77 21.83
C ASP A 597 16.54 -6.77 22.05
N VAL A 598 15.84 -5.79 21.48
CA VAL A 598 14.38 -5.78 21.45
C VAL A 598 13.89 -6.77 20.39
N LYS A 599 13.02 -7.69 20.80
CA LYS A 599 12.45 -8.72 19.90
C LYS A 599 11.08 -8.28 19.44
N PHE A 600 10.81 -8.43 18.14
CA PHE A 600 9.52 -8.16 17.57
C PHE A 600 8.87 -9.44 17.07
N GLU A 601 7.58 -9.60 17.37
CA GLU A 601 6.74 -10.72 16.94
C GLU A 601 5.48 -10.15 16.30
N THR A 602 5.37 -10.27 14.97
CA THR A 602 4.28 -9.64 14.21
C THR A 602 3.43 -10.67 13.52
N SER A 603 2.12 -10.53 13.68
CA SER A 603 1.11 -11.41 13.10
C SER A 603 -0.09 -10.61 12.60
N GLY A 604 -0.71 -11.10 11.52
CA GLY A 604 -2.00 -10.60 11.05
C GLY A 604 -3.03 -11.72 11.13
N PHE A 605 -4.20 -11.44 11.67
CA PHE A 605 -5.26 -12.43 11.87
C PHE A 605 -6.49 -12.17 11.00
N GLY A 606 -6.49 -11.07 10.22
CA GLY A 606 -7.63 -10.71 9.40
C GLY A 606 -8.89 -10.56 10.25
N GLU A 607 -9.96 -11.18 9.78
CA GLU A 607 -11.28 -11.24 10.42
C GLU A 607 -11.54 -12.58 11.14
N ASP A 608 -10.51 -13.38 11.43
CA ASP A 608 -10.66 -14.70 12.08
C ASP A 608 -11.53 -14.56 13.34
N PRO A 609 -12.72 -15.19 13.39
CA PRO A 609 -13.67 -15.02 14.50
C PRO A 609 -13.12 -15.55 15.84
N ASN A 610 -12.17 -16.49 15.82
CA ASN A 610 -11.52 -16.99 17.02
C ASN A 610 -10.44 -16.06 17.57
N ARG A 611 -10.06 -15.04 16.79
CA ARG A 611 -8.99 -14.09 17.09
C ARG A 611 -9.46 -12.65 17.13
N SER A 612 -10.58 -12.35 16.47
CA SER A 612 -11.16 -11.00 16.48
C SER A 612 -11.39 -10.54 17.91
N PRO A 613 -10.97 -9.33 18.27
CA PRO A 613 -11.22 -8.77 19.59
C PRO A 613 -12.72 -8.68 19.92
N PHE A 614 -13.59 -8.54 18.89
CA PHE A 614 -15.04 -8.38 19.03
C PHE A 614 -15.78 -9.21 17.98
N GLU A 615 -17.08 -9.44 18.20
CA GLU A 615 -17.93 -10.31 17.36
C GLU A 615 -18.37 -9.70 16.02
N ASN A 616 -18.12 -8.42 15.76
CA ASN A 616 -18.58 -7.67 14.60
C ASN A 616 -20.11 -7.41 14.53
N SER A 617 -20.83 -7.62 15.61
CA SER A 617 -22.30 -7.51 15.67
C SER A 617 -22.78 -6.06 15.55
N THR A 618 -22.01 -5.12 16.09
CA THR A 618 -22.32 -3.69 16.09
C THR A 618 -21.31 -2.87 15.32
N PRO A 619 -21.64 -1.66 14.85
CA PRO A 619 -20.66 -0.80 14.17
C PRO A 619 -19.49 -0.44 15.08
N GLU A 620 -19.70 -0.29 16.38
CA GLU A 620 -18.63 -0.08 17.37
C GLU A 620 -17.62 -1.21 17.38
N GLU A 621 -18.09 -2.44 17.43
CA GLU A 621 -17.24 -3.64 17.40
C GLU A 621 -16.43 -3.74 16.12
N ARG A 622 -17.05 -3.45 14.95
CA ARG A 622 -16.37 -3.43 13.68
C ARG A 622 -15.30 -2.35 13.63
N PHE A 623 -15.57 -1.14 14.18
CA PHE A 623 -14.54 -0.11 14.28
C PHE A 623 -13.38 -0.54 15.19
N TYR A 624 -13.66 -1.17 16.33
CA TYR A 624 -12.63 -1.67 17.23
C TYR A 624 -11.88 -2.90 16.70
N ASN A 625 -12.46 -3.69 15.80
CA ASN A 625 -11.76 -4.77 15.12
C ASN A 625 -10.74 -4.27 14.08
N ARG A 626 -10.89 -3.05 13.55
CA ARG A 626 -9.87 -2.43 12.69
C ARG A 626 -8.69 -1.91 13.50
N THR A 627 -7.99 -2.81 14.15
CA THR A 627 -6.97 -2.48 15.14
C THR A 627 -5.66 -3.24 14.93
N VAL A 628 -4.59 -2.66 15.44
CA VAL A 628 -3.34 -3.36 15.76
C VAL A 628 -3.14 -3.28 17.27
N ILE A 629 -2.98 -4.41 17.90
CA ILE A 629 -2.70 -4.51 19.32
C ILE A 629 -1.19 -4.66 19.49
N VAL A 630 -0.59 -3.74 20.24
CA VAL A 630 0.83 -3.75 20.61
C VAL A 630 0.95 -4.17 22.06
N TYR A 631 1.64 -5.26 22.30
CA TYR A 631 1.83 -5.81 23.62
C TYR A 631 3.32 -5.87 23.95
N ILE A 632 3.74 -5.20 25.01
CA ILE A 632 5.13 -5.04 25.39
C ILE A 632 5.39 -5.80 26.68
N LEU A 633 6.23 -6.82 26.61
CA LEU A 633 6.77 -7.56 27.72
C LEU A 633 8.07 -6.90 28.16
N ILE A 634 8.00 -6.14 29.24
CA ILE A 634 9.14 -5.40 29.74
C ILE A 634 10.10 -6.38 30.43
N LYS A 635 11.34 -6.45 29.96
CA LYS A 635 12.41 -7.13 30.69
C LYS A 635 12.90 -6.23 31.82
N LYS A 636 12.81 -6.73 33.06
CA LYS A 636 13.39 -6.06 34.25
C LYS A 636 14.91 -6.13 34.24
#